data_c08b6d6906c4ee72ade5d6b95b43a7ce
#
_entry.id   c08b6d6906c4ee72ade5d6b95b43a7ce
#
_cell.length_a   1.000
_cell.length_b   1.000
_cell.length_c   1.000
_cell.angle_alpha   90.00
_cell.angle_beta   90.00
_cell.angle_gamma   90.00
#
_symmetry.space_group_name_H-M   'P 1'
#
loop_
_entity.id
_entity.type
_entity.pdbx_description
1 polymer ?
#
loop_
_entity_poly.entity_id
_entity_poly.type
_entity_poly.pdbx_seq_one_letter_code
_entity_poly.pdbx_strand_id
1 'polypeptide(L)'
;ENIDPKLKYENAIKLLWSNKLDEALEELIMLKKIKPQDLMPNIQYWLGEVHYAKKDFNQAILEFGEGLKNYPDSIKGPDNMLKLGLSFSNLNNKNDACNVFIELELKYPDASKDVIQRSIKERNKLDCPKE
;
A
#
# COMPACT_ATOMS: atom_id res chain seq x y z
N GLU A 1 5.06 20.67 -22.21
CA GLU A 1 3.70 20.14 -22.17
C GLU A 1 3.08 20.24 -20.81
N ASN A 2 1.84 20.68 -20.81
CA ASN A 2 1.11 20.81 -19.56
C ASN A 2 0.43 19.48 -19.25
N ILE A 3 0.93 18.82 -18.23
CA ILE A 3 0.33 17.59 -17.72
C ILE A 3 -0.50 17.97 -16.51
N ASP A 4 -1.81 17.65 -16.55
CA ASP A 4 -2.66 17.81 -15.37
C ASP A 4 -2.48 16.60 -14.48
N PRO A 5 -1.80 16.74 -13.33
CA PRO A 5 -1.54 15.59 -12.47
C PRO A 5 -2.81 14.87 -12.02
N LYS A 6 -3.89 15.62 -11.80
CA LYS A 6 -5.14 15.02 -11.34
C LYS A 6 -5.74 14.11 -12.40
N LEU A 7 -5.77 14.56 -13.65
CA LEU A 7 -6.28 13.73 -14.75
C LEU A 7 -5.40 12.51 -14.97
N LYS A 8 -4.08 12.71 -14.89
CA LYS A 8 -3.15 11.60 -15.05
C LYS A 8 -3.33 10.57 -13.93
N TYR A 9 -3.55 11.05 -12.71
CA TYR A 9 -3.82 10.18 -11.56
C TYR A 9 -5.10 9.39 -11.77
N GLU A 10 -6.18 10.04 -12.19
CA GLU A 10 -7.46 9.37 -12.46
C GLU A 10 -7.31 8.31 -13.54
N ASN A 11 -6.53 8.61 -14.59
CA ASN A 11 -6.27 7.65 -15.64
C ASN A 11 -5.49 6.44 -15.12
N ALA A 12 -4.50 6.67 -14.27
CA ALA A 12 -3.74 5.57 -13.67
C ALA A 12 -4.65 4.63 -12.88
N ILE A 13 -5.59 5.18 -12.12
CA ILE A 13 -6.52 4.36 -11.34
C ILE A 13 -7.43 3.57 -12.26
N LYS A 14 -7.92 4.17 -13.35
CA LYS A 14 -8.73 3.46 -14.33
C LYS A 14 -7.98 2.30 -14.96
N LEU A 15 -6.71 2.51 -15.28
CA LEU A 15 -5.86 1.46 -15.84
C LEU A 15 -5.70 0.31 -14.85
N LEU A 16 -5.51 0.63 -13.57
CA LEU A 16 -5.41 -0.38 -12.54
C LEU A 16 -6.70 -1.22 -12.45
N TRP A 17 -7.85 -0.54 -12.40
CA TRP A 17 -9.14 -1.24 -12.32
C TRP A 17 -9.44 -2.07 -13.57
N SER A 18 -8.83 -1.71 -14.71
CA SER A 18 -8.96 -2.47 -15.96
C SER A 18 -7.91 -3.56 -16.08
N ASN A 19 -7.16 -3.80 -15.02
CA ASN A 19 -6.08 -4.80 -14.98
C ASN A 19 -4.97 -4.53 -16.00
N LYS A 20 -4.81 -3.28 -16.41
CA LYS A 20 -3.71 -2.85 -17.29
C LYS A 20 -2.56 -2.38 -16.39
N LEU A 21 -1.95 -3.34 -15.72
CA LEU A 21 -1.03 -3.06 -14.62
C LEU A 21 0.25 -2.36 -15.07
N ASP A 22 0.83 -2.77 -16.20
CA ASP A 22 2.07 -2.16 -16.68
C ASP A 22 1.84 -0.71 -17.07
N GLU A 23 0.71 -0.43 -17.74
CA GLU A 23 0.36 0.93 -18.12
C GLU A 23 0.09 1.80 -16.89
N ALA A 24 -0.62 1.25 -15.91
CA ALA A 24 -0.89 1.96 -14.66
C ALA A 24 0.43 2.29 -13.95
N LEU A 25 1.36 1.35 -13.93
CA LEU A 25 2.65 1.55 -13.30
C LEU A 25 3.42 2.69 -13.95
N GLU A 26 3.46 2.73 -15.28
CA GLU A 26 4.14 3.80 -16.01
C GLU A 26 3.57 5.18 -15.63
N GLU A 27 2.24 5.29 -15.58
CA GLU A 27 1.58 6.54 -15.23
C GLU A 27 1.91 6.96 -13.82
N LEU A 28 1.90 6.02 -12.89
CA LEU A 28 2.20 6.31 -11.48
C LEU A 28 3.66 6.70 -11.28
N ILE A 29 4.59 6.07 -12.00
CA ILE A 29 6.01 6.43 -11.92
C ILE A 29 6.21 7.87 -12.41
N MET A 30 5.56 8.24 -13.51
CA MET A 30 5.63 9.61 -14.00
C MET A 30 5.06 10.60 -12.99
N LEU A 31 3.92 10.25 -12.38
CA LEU A 31 3.32 11.10 -11.35
C LEU A 31 4.25 11.28 -10.16
N LYS A 32 4.93 10.22 -9.75
CA LYS A 32 5.86 10.32 -8.62
C LYS A 32 6.98 11.29 -8.93
N LYS A 33 7.44 11.34 -10.19
CA LYS A 33 8.49 12.29 -10.62
C LYS A 33 7.99 13.73 -10.64
N ILE A 34 6.74 13.93 -11.05
CA ILE A 34 6.12 15.25 -11.08
C ILE A 34 5.91 15.80 -9.66
N LYS A 35 5.67 14.90 -8.72
CA LYS A 35 5.48 15.21 -7.29
C LYS A 35 4.32 16.19 -7.03
N PRO A 36 3.11 15.87 -7.46
CA PRO A 36 1.95 16.69 -7.07
C PRO A 36 1.67 16.47 -5.59
N GLN A 37 2.04 17.45 -4.76
CA GLN A 37 2.12 17.27 -3.31
C GLN A 37 0.83 16.72 -2.68
N ASP A 38 -0.31 17.23 -3.10
CA ASP A 38 -1.58 16.81 -2.51
C ASP A 38 -1.91 15.35 -2.83
N LEU A 39 -1.33 14.79 -3.89
CA LEU A 39 -1.61 13.43 -4.33
C LEU A 39 -0.51 12.44 -3.95
N MET A 40 0.62 12.91 -3.43
CA MET A 40 1.75 12.02 -3.18
C MET A 40 1.45 10.84 -2.27
N PRO A 41 0.74 11.00 -1.14
CA PRO A 41 0.41 9.84 -0.33
C PRO A 41 -0.40 8.79 -1.10
N ASN A 42 -1.33 9.24 -1.92
CA ASN A 42 -2.16 8.35 -2.73
C ASN A 42 -1.33 7.68 -3.82
N ILE A 43 -0.48 8.44 -4.51
CA ILE A 43 0.38 7.89 -5.56
C ILE A 43 1.30 6.82 -5.00
N GLN A 44 1.89 7.08 -3.84
CA GLN A 44 2.79 6.14 -3.19
C GLN A 44 2.06 4.84 -2.82
N TYR A 45 0.85 4.97 -2.29
CA TYR A 45 0.02 3.81 -1.97
C TYR A 45 -0.31 3.00 -3.23
N TRP A 46 -0.73 3.67 -4.31
CA TRP A 46 -1.12 2.96 -5.53
C TRP A 46 0.06 2.31 -6.23
N LEU A 47 1.27 2.87 -6.11
CA LEU A 47 2.48 2.18 -6.57
C LEU A 47 2.63 0.83 -5.87
N GLY A 48 2.42 0.80 -4.56
CA GLY A 48 2.43 -0.45 -3.82
C GLY A 48 1.38 -1.41 -4.32
N GLU A 49 0.16 -0.92 -4.57
CA GLU A 49 -0.95 -1.75 -5.02
C GLU A 49 -0.71 -2.36 -6.40
N VAL A 50 -0.12 -1.59 -7.32
CA VAL A 50 0.18 -2.14 -8.65
C VAL A 50 1.19 -3.27 -8.55
N HIS A 51 2.26 -3.06 -7.79
CA HIS A 51 3.25 -4.12 -7.59
C HIS A 51 2.64 -5.33 -6.88
N TYR A 52 1.79 -5.08 -5.91
CA TYR A 52 1.08 -6.16 -5.22
C TYR A 52 0.23 -6.97 -6.21
N ALA A 53 -0.52 -6.28 -7.07
CA ALA A 53 -1.37 -6.93 -8.07
C ALA A 53 -0.55 -7.72 -9.08
N LYS A 54 0.66 -7.26 -9.39
CA LYS A 54 1.58 -7.96 -10.28
C LYS A 54 2.30 -9.11 -9.55
N LYS A 55 2.03 -9.28 -8.28
CA LYS A 55 2.68 -10.27 -7.42
C LYS A 55 4.18 -10.02 -7.25
N ASP A 56 4.60 -8.78 -7.45
CA ASP A 56 5.95 -8.35 -7.16
C ASP A 56 5.98 -7.84 -5.73
N PHE A 57 5.95 -8.78 -4.79
CA PHE A 57 5.78 -8.45 -3.38
C PHE A 57 7.00 -7.75 -2.80
N ASN A 58 8.19 -8.04 -3.29
CA ASN A 58 9.40 -7.34 -2.85
C ASN A 58 9.30 -5.85 -3.14
N GLN A 59 8.88 -5.50 -4.35
CA GLN A 59 8.73 -4.09 -4.71
C GLN A 59 7.55 -3.45 -3.98
N ALA A 60 6.46 -4.21 -3.80
CA ALA A 60 5.31 -3.74 -3.05
C ALA A 60 5.72 -3.34 -1.63
N ILE A 61 6.53 -4.18 -0.97
CA ILE A 61 7.04 -3.89 0.37
C ILE A 61 7.78 -2.55 0.40
N LEU A 62 8.63 -2.29 -0.60
CA LEU A 62 9.36 -1.03 -0.67
C LEU A 62 8.42 0.17 -0.81
N GLU A 63 7.43 0.05 -1.69
CA GLU A 63 6.52 1.17 -1.93
C GLU A 63 5.60 1.44 -0.74
N PHE A 64 5.02 0.39 -0.15
CA PHE A 64 4.18 0.57 1.02
C PHE A 64 4.99 1.08 2.20
N GLY A 65 6.21 0.57 2.37
CA GLY A 65 7.12 1.04 3.42
C GLY A 65 7.48 2.50 3.25
N GLU A 66 7.72 2.94 2.02
CA GLU A 66 8.01 4.34 1.75
C GLU A 66 6.80 5.23 2.09
N GLY A 67 5.59 4.74 1.81
CA GLY A 67 4.37 5.46 2.18
C GLY A 67 4.25 5.66 3.67
N LEU A 68 4.60 4.65 4.45
CA LEU A 68 4.58 4.76 5.91
C LEU A 68 5.66 5.69 6.43
N LYS A 69 6.83 5.64 5.84
CA LYS A 69 7.95 6.48 6.27
C LYS A 69 7.71 7.95 5.98
N ASN A 70 7.21 8.26 4.78
CA ASN A 70 7.10 9.63 4.33
C ASN A 70 5.75 10.27 4.67
N TYR A 71 4.68 9.46 4.77
CA TYR A 71 3.32 9.95 4.96
C TYR A 71 2.58 9.15 6.04
N PRO A 72 3.16 9.03 7.27
CA PRO A 72 2.56 8.16 8.30
C PRO A 72 1.20 8.64 8.77
N ASP A 73 0.93 9.94 8.66
CA ASP A 73 -0.32 10.52 9.16
C ASP A 73 -1.36 10.70 8.05
N SER A 74 -1.09 10.21 6.84
CA SER A 74 -2.05 10.32 5.76
C SER A 74 -3.20 9.33 5.96
N ILE A 75 -4.30 9.59 5.27
CA ILE A 75 -5.45 8.68 5.30
C ILE A 75 -5.07 7.29 4.78
N LYS A 76 -3.98 7.20 4.01
CA LYS A 76 -3.50 5.91 3.47
C LYS A 76 -2.60 5.14 4.42
N GLY A 77 -2.25 5.72 5.58
CA GLY A 77 -1.37 5.06 6.54
C GLY A 77 -1.80 3.64 6.90
N PRO A 78 -3.04 3.47 7.39
CA PRO A 78 -3.51 2.11 7.76
C PRO A 78 -3.52 1.15 6.58
N ASP A 79 -3.94 1.60 5.40
CA ASP A 79 -3.96 0.74 4.20
C ASP A 79 -2.55 0.34 3.78
N ASN A 80 -1.59 1.28 3.84
CA ASN A 80 -0.19 0.96 3.56
C ASN A 80 0.31 -0.15 4.48
N MET A 81 -0.01 -0.03 5.77
CA MET A 81 0.49 -0.98 6.75
C MET A 81 -0.15 -2.35 6.58
N LEU A 82 -1.45 -2.40 6.33
CA LEU A 82 -2.14 -3.65 6.05
C LEU A 82 -1.52 -4.35 4.84
N LYS A 83 -1.33 -3.63 3.76
CA LYS A 83 -0.78 -4.20 2.53
C LYS A 83 0.69 -4.59 2.68
N LEU A 84 1.43 -3.85 3.50
CA LEU A 84 2.80 -4.23 3.83
C LEU A 84 2.82 -5.60 4.51
N GLY A 85 1.96 -5.78 5.51
CA GLY A 85 1.86 -7.08 6.20
C GLY A 85 1.46 -8.20 5.26
N LEU A 86 0.47 -7.94 4.40
CA LEU A 86 0.03 -8.93 3.40
C LEU A 86 1.14 -9.27 2.41
N SER A 87 1.96 -8.30 2.05
CA SER A 87 3.08 -8.53 1.13
C SER A 87 4.12 -9.45 1.75
N PHE A 88 4.47 -9.22 3.02
CA PHE A 88 5.37 -10.13 3.74
C PHE A 88 4.77 -11.53 3.83
N SER A 89 3.47 -11.61 4.11
CA SER A 89 2.78 -12.91 4.21
C SER A 89 2.84 -13.68 2.90
N ASN A 90 2.68 -12.99 1.78
CA ASN A 90 2.75 -13.61 0.46
C ASN A 90 4.15 -14.12 0.13
N LEU A 91 5.18 -13.60 0.78
CA LEU A 91 6.55 -14.09 0.62
C LEU A 91 6.89 -15.15 1.67
N ASN A 92 5.90 -15.62 2.43
CA ASN A 92 6.10 -16.57 3.53
C ASN A 92 7.05 -16.02 4.61
N ASN A 93 7.13 -14.71 4.72
CA ASN A 93 7.93 -14.06 5.75
C ASN A 93 7.03 -13.79 6.95
N LYS A 94 6.75 -14.86 7.68
CA LYS A 94 5.75 -14.87 8.76
C LYS A 94 6.09 -13.89 9.87
N ASN A 95 7.35 -13.85 10.30
CA ASN A 95 7.75 -13.01 11.43
C ASN A 95 7.54 -11.52 11.12
N ASP A 96 7.97 -11.09 9.94
CA ASP A 96 7.77 -9.71 9.54
C ASP A 96 6.29 -9.39 9.36
N ALA A 97 5.53 -10.31 8.76
CA ALA A 97 4.09 -10.12 8.60
C ALA A 97 3.41 -9.93 9.95
N CYS A 98 3.70 -10.81 10.91
CA CYS A 98 3.13 -10.73 12.25
C CYS A 98 3.47 -9.40 12.92
N ASN A 99 4.73 -8.98 12.84
CA ASN A 99 5.16 -7.71 13.43
C ASN A 99 4.38 -6.53 12.85
N VAL A 100 4.18 -6.54 11.54
CA VAL A 100 3.46 -5.44 10.88
C VAL A 100 1.98 -5.42 11.29
N PHE A 101 1.32 -6.58 11.34
CA PHE A 101 -0.09 -6.62 11.72
C PHE A 101 -0.29 -6.17 13.18
N ILE A 102 0.59 -6.59 14.08
CA ILE A 102 0.52 -6.15 15.48
C ILE A 102 0.73 -4.64 15.57
N GLU A 103 1.74 -4.13 14.86
CA GLU A 103 2.05 -2.71 14.86
C GLU A 103 0.92 -1.87 14.27
N LEU A 104 0.22 -2.41 13.26
CA LEU A 104 -0.92 -1.71 12.67
C LEU A 104 -1.98 -1.41 13.72
N GLU A 105 -2.32 -2.39 14.52
CA GLU A 105 -3.36 -2.24 15.54
C GLU A 105 -2.94 -1.28 16.64
N LEU A 106 -1.64 -1.21 16.94
CA LEU A 106 -1.12 -0.29 17.94
C LEU A 106 -1.02 1.14 17.41
N LYS A 107 -0.57 1.29 16.19
CA LYS A 107 -0.32 2.60 15.60
C LYS A 107 -1.58 3.27 15.08
N TYR A 108 -2.49 2.48 14.53
CA TYR A 108 -3.72 2.99 13.92
C TYR A 108 -4.96 2.38 14.57
N PRO A 109 -5.15 2.61 15.88
CA PRO A 109 -6.31 2.01 16.56
C PRO A 109 -7.65 2.52 16.02
N ASP A 110 -7.64 3.70 15.38
CA ASP A 110 -8.86 4.29 14.82
C ASP A 110 -9.01 3.99 13.32
N ALA A 111 -8.24 3.05 12.79
CA ALA A 111 -8.39 2.63 11.39
C ALA A 111 -9.79 2.07 11.16
N SER A 112 -10.18 1.99 9.89
CA SER A 112 -11.50 1.46 9.55
C SER A 112 -11.66 0.04 10.10
N LYS A 113 -12.91 -0.30 10.39
CA LYS A 113 -13.26 -1.62 10.90
C LYS A 113 -12.75 -2.72 9.95
N ASP A 114 -12.87 -2.49 8.64
CA ASP A 114 -12.45 -3.48 7.65
C ASP A 114 -10.94 -3.74 7.73
N VAL A 115 -10.14 -2.67 7.88
CA VAL A 115 -8.69 -2.81 7.99
C VAL A 115 -8.32 -3.57 9.27
N ILE A 116 -8.90 -3.19 10.39
CA ILE A 116 -8.60 -3.84 11.68
C ILE A 116 -9.02 -5.31 11.64
N GLN A 117 -10.20 -5.61 11.14
CA GLN A 117 -10.68 -6.99 11.06
C GLN A 117 -9.82 -7.84 10.14
N ARG A 118 -9.37 -7.26 9.02
CA ARG A 118 -8.49 -8.00 8.12
C ARG A 118 -7.15 -8.30 8.80
N SER A 119 -6.59 -7.32 9.52
CA SER A 119 -5.35 -7.50 10.27
C SER A 119 -5.47 -8.63 11.28
N ILE A 120 -6.55 -8.62 12.07
CA ILE A 120 -6.79 -9.66 13.07
C ILE A 120 -6.93 -11.03 12.41
N LYS A 121 -7.69 -11.10 11.32
CA LYS A 121 -7.89 -12.35 10.59
C LYS A 121 -6.57 -12.92 10.10
N GLU A 122 -5.71 -12.07 9.52
CA GLU A 122 -4.43 -12.52 9.00
C GLU A 122 -3.47 -12.92 10.13
N ARG A 123 -3.47 -12.18 11.24
CA ARG A 123 -2.68 -12.55 12.42
C ARG A 123 -3.06 -13.93 12.93
N ASN A 124 -4.36 -14.20 13.02
CA ASN A 124 -4.85 -15.49 13.49
C ASN A 124 -4.48 -16.61 12.52
N LYS A 125 -4.63 -16.35 11.23
CA LYS A 125 -4.30 -17.30 10.18
C LYS A 125 -2.83 -17.70 10.20
N LEU A 126 -1.95 -16.73 10.51
CA LEU A 126 -0.51 -16.96 10.61
C LEU A 126 -0.10 -17.51 11.97
N ASP A 127 -1.04 -17.58 12.91
CA ASP A 127 -0.74 -17.99 14.28
C ASP A 127 0.35 -17.10 14.91
N CYS A 128 0.15 -15.79 14.77
CA CYS A 128 1.11 -14.83 15.31
C CYS A 128 1.10 -14.85 16.84
N PRO A 129 2.27 -14.52 17.47
CA PRO A 129 2.32 -14.44 18.93
C PRO A 129 1.29 -13.45 19.47
N LYS A 130 0.67 -13.80 20.59
CA LYS A 130 -0.23 -12.89 21.26
C LYS A 130 0.55 -12.01 22.25
N GLU A 131 0.09 -10.77 22.36
CA GLU A 131 0.71 -9.81 23.27
C GLU A 131 0.64 -10.25 24.73
#